data_8239d1cc6435fd7ab6ff8a114a5971c9
#
_entry.id   8239d1cc6435fd7ab6ff8a114a5971c9
#
_cell.length_a   1.000
_cell.length_b   1.000
_cell.length_c   1.000
_cell.angle_alpha   90.00
_cell.angle_beta   90.00
_cell.angle_gamma   90.00
#
_symmetry.space_group_name_H-M   'P 1'
#
loop_
_entity.id
_entity.type
_entity.pdbx_description
1 polymer ?
#
loop_
_entity_poly.entity_id
_entity_poly.type
_entity_poly.pdbx_seq_one_letter_code
_entity_poly.pdbx_strand_id
1 'polypeptide(L)'
;AQYVFNISKILFVTLALFVFQIGFSQFTIPEKPDFQTSVYDYANLLSSPEKAQLEQKLIKYSDSTTTQIVVVTVPTINGEDIGILTPKWAHQWGIGQAKEDNGVFILLANKERKIWISPGYGVEHKLTAGITGTIVRTVIIPEF
;
A
#
# COMPACT_ATOMS: atom_id res chain seq x y z
N ALA A 1 22.56 -29.44 -41.90
CA ALA A 1 22.66 -27.99 -41.61
C ALA A 1 21.31 -27.35 -41.30
N GLN A 2 20.22 -27.75 -41.95
CA GLN A 2 18.91 -27.19 -41.71
C GLN A 2 18.32 -27.56 -40.33
N TYR A 3 18.65 -28.73 -39.81
CA TYR A 3 18.15 -29.18 -38.50
C TYR A 3 18.73 -28.39 -37.35
N VAL A 4 20.01 -28.03 -37.41
CA VAL A 4 20.68 -27.19 -36.39
C VAL A 4 20.12 -25.81 -36.39
N PHE A 5 19.77 -25.27 -37.56
CA PHE A 5 19.21 -23.93 -37.68
C PHE A 5 17.79 -23.84 -37.07
N ASN A 6 16.98 -24.89 -37.25
CA ASN A 6 15.61 -24.93 -36.70
C ASN A 6 15.61 -25.10 -35.17
N ILE A 7 16.53 -25.89 -34.61
CA ILE A 7 16.67 -26.08 -33.17
C ILE A 7 17.10 -24.77 -32.50
N SER A 8 18.03 -24.02 -33.12
CA SER A 8 18.49 -22.74 -32.63
C SER A 8 17.34 -21.70 -32.58
N LYS A 9 16.48 -21.66 -33.59
CA LYS A 9 15.31 -20.79 -33.61
C LYS A 9 14.28 -21.16 -32.54
N ILE A 10 14.01 -22.43 -32.34
CA ILE A 10 13.08 -22.93 -31.33
C ILE A 10 13.60 -22.61 -29.93
N LEU A 11 14.88 -22.79 -29.67
CA LEU A 11 15.51 -22.43 -28.41
C LEU A 11 15.42 -20.93 -28.12
N PHE A 12 15.63 -20.09 -29.13
CA PHE A 12 15.55 -18.65 -29.01
C PHE A 12 14.12 -18.18 -28.67
N VAL A 13 13.11 -18.73 -29.35
CA VAL A 13 11.70 -18.42 -29.11
C VAL A 13 11.29 -18.89 -27.71
N THR A 14 11.70 -20.07 -27.28
CA THR A 14 11.40 -20.58 -25.94
C THR A 14 12.03 -19.72 -24.86
N LEU A 15 13.27 -19.27 -25.06
CA LEU A 15 13.97 -18.37 -24.12
C LEU A 15 13.26 -17.00 -24.05
N ALA A 16 12.85 -16.46 -25.19
CA ALA A 16 12.13 -15.18 -25.25
C ALA A 16 10.79 -15.26 -24.51
N LEU A 17 10.04 -16.36 -24.67
CA LEU A 17 8.81 -16.60 -23.94
C LEU A 17 9.02 -16.71 -22.43
N PHE A 18 10.11 -17.33 -22.01
CA PHE A 18 10.45 -17.46 -20.60
C PHE A 18 10.80 -16.11 -19.95
N VAL A 19 11.54 -15.27 -20.64
CA VAL A 19 11.87 -13.91 -20.16
C VAL A 19 10.61 -13.03 -20.07
N PHE A 20 9.64 -13.23 -20.98
CA PHE A 20 8.40 -12.48 -20.99
C PHE A 20 7.51 -12.75 -19.76
N GLN A 21 7.58 -13.96 -19.19
CA GLN A 21 6.79 -14.32 -18.01
C GLN A 21 7.27 -13.68 -16.71
N ILE A 22 8.51 -13.26 -16.62
CA ILE A 22 9.08 -12.64 -15.41
C ILE A 22 8.61 -11.20 -15.22
N GLY A 23 8.13 -10.53 -16.28
CA GLY A 23 7.72 -9.13 -16.24
C GLY A 23 6.34 -8.84 -15.65
N PHE A 24 5.53 -9.86 -15.33
CA PHE A 24 4.12 -9.68 -14.96
C PHE A 24 3.82 -9.71 -13.46
N SER A 25 4.83 -9.87 -12.59
CA SER A 25 4.61 -10.06 -11.16
C SER A 25 4.77 -8.79 -10.31
N GLN A 26 5.05 -7.63 -10.93
CA GLN A 26 5.25 -6.40 -10.17
C GLN A 26 3.92 -5.69 -9.90
N PHE A 27 3.75 -5.26 -8.65
CA PHE A 27 2.63 -4.42 -8.26
C PHE A 27 2.84 -2.99 -8.77
N THR A 28 1.82 -2.44 -9.42
CA THR A 28 1.83 -1.06 -9.89
C THR A 28 1.05 -0.20 -8.91
N ILE A 29 1.70 0.80 -8.34
CA ILE A 29 1.04 1.77 -7.46
C ILE A 29 0.09 2.61 -8.31
N PRO A 30 -1.23 2.67 -7.95
CA PRO A 30 -2.18 3.48 -8.69
C PRO A 30 -1.87 4.98 -8.53
N GLU A 31 -2.31 5.77 -9.50
CA GLU A 31 -2.22 7.22 -9.38
C GLU A 31 -3.08 7.72 -8.23
N LYS A 32 -2.63 8.79 -7.59
CA LYS A 32 -3.40 9.43 -6.52
C LYS A 32 -4.72 9.95 -7.08
N PRO A 33 -5.87 9.53 -6.54
CA PRO A 33 -7.17 10.01 -7.02
C PRO A 33 -7.34 11.51 -6.81
N ASP A 34 -8.09 12.16 -7.69
CA ASP A 34 -8.44 13.57 -7.53
C ASP A 34 -9.29 13.80 -6.29
N PHE A 35 -10.20 12.86 -6.01
CA PHE A 35 -10.96 12.88 -4.77
C PHE A 35 -10.12 12.37 -3.63
N GLN A 36 -9.82 13.24 -2.67
CA GLN A 36 -9.01 12.90 -1.50
C GLN A 36 -9.89 12.50 -0.33
N THR A 37 -9.57 11.36 0.26
CA THR A 37 -10.23 10.83 1.47
C THR A 37 -9.17 10.26 2.41
N SER A 38 -9.59 9.87 3.60
CA SER A 38 -8.71 9.18 4.54
C SER A 38 -8.66 7.67 4.31
N VAL A 39 -9.61 7.11 3.55
CA VAL A 39 -9.72 5.66 3.32
C VAL A 39 -9.88 5.37 1.83
N TYR A 40 -8.96 4.59 1.28
CA TYR A 40 -8.99 4.11 -0.10
C TYR A 40 -9.10 2.58 -0.06
N ASP A 41 -10.32 2.07 -0.16
CA ASP A 41 -10.62 0.64 0.00
C ASP A 41 -10.66 -0.09 -1.34
N TYR A 42 -9.51 -0.23 -1.98
CA TYR A 42 -9.40 -0.93 -3.27
C TYR A 42 -9.70 -2.43 -3.16
N ALA A 43 -9.52 -3.02 -2.00
CA ALA A 43 -9.84 -4.42 -1.76
C ALA A 43 -11.32 -4.66 -1.53
N ASN A 44 -12.12 -3.60 -1.42
CA ASN A 44 -13.56 -3.68 -1.15
C ASN A 44 -13.88 -4.52 0.10
N LEU A 45 -13.12 -4.27 1.17
CA LEU A 45 -13.26 -4.98 2.43
C LEU A 45 -14.33 -4.37 3.34
N LEU A 46 -14.66 -3.11 3.11
CA LEU A 46 -15.58 -2.35 3.94
C LEU A 46 -16.90 -2.10 3.20
N SER A 47 -18.01 -2.21 3.92
CA SER A 47 -19.28 -1.69 3.44
C SER A 47 -19.26 -0.16 3.44
N SER A 48 -20.21 0.48 2.75
CA SER A 48 -20.29 1.95 2.74
C SER A 48 -20.43 2.54 4.15
N PRO A 49 -21.26 1.99 5.06
CA PRO A 49 -21.30 2.48 6.44
C PRO A 49 -20.00 2.28 7.20
N GLU A 50 -19.35 1.13 7.05
CA GLU A 50 -18.08 0.84 7.72
C GLU A 50 -16.97 1.79 7.26
N LYS A 51 -16.90 2.05 5.95
CA LYS A 51 -15.95 3.00 5.38
C LYS A 51 -16.18 4.41 5.94
N ALA A 52 -17.43 4.85 5.99
CA ALA A 52 -17.79 6.16 6.54
C ALA A 52 -17.41 6.28 8.03
N GLN A 53 -17.64 5.22 8.82
CA GLN A 53 -17.27 5.19 10.23
C GLN A 53 -15.77 5.29 10.41
N LEU A 54 -14.99 4.55 9.62
CA LEU A 54 -13.54 4.59 9.68
C LEU A 54 -13.02 5.98 9.28
N GLU A 55 -13.54 6.57 8.22
CA GLU A 55 -13.19 7.92 7.81
C GLU A 55 -13.43 8.93 8.93
N GLN A 56 -14.56 8.85 9.62
CA GLN A 56 -14.89 9.74 10.74
C GLN A 56 -13.94 9.55 11.92
N LYS A 57 -13.58 8.31 12.24
CA LYS A 57 -12.60 8.03 13.30
C LYS A 57 -11.24 8.64 12.99
N LEU A 58 -10.80 8.53 11.74
CA LEU A 58 -9.51 9.06 11.30
C LEU A 58 -9.51 10.60 11.29
N ILE A 59 -10.59 11.21 10.85
CA ILE A 59 -10.76 12.67 10.88
C ILE A 59 -10.74 13.18 12.33
N LYS A 60 -11.47 12.53 13.22
CA LYS A 60 -11.52 12.87 14.63
C LYS A 60 -10.16 12.75 15.30
N TYR A 61 -9.42 11.69 14.97
CA TYR A 61 -8.05 11.53 15.45
C TYR A 61 -7.12 12.62 14.91
N SER A 62 -7.24 12.97 13.65
CA SER A 62 -6.48 14.04 13.02
C SER A 62 -6.77 15.39 13.69
N ASP A 63 -8.03 15.70 13.98
CA ASP A 63 -8.42 16.93 14.63
C ASP A 63 -7.86 17.05 16.06
N SER A 64 -7.77 15.94 16.77
CA SER A 64 -7.29 15.94 18.16
C SER A 64 -5.76 15.88 18.28
N THR A 65 -5.05 15.35 17.28
CA THR A 65 -3.61 15.11 17.35
C THR A 65 -2.79 15.86 16.31
N THR A 66 -3.44 16.52 15.36
CA THR A 66 -2.84 17.14 14.18
C THR A 66 -2.10 16.15 13.26
N THR A 67 -2.34 14.85 13.43
CA THR A 67 -1.73 13.79 12.62
C THR A 67 -2.75 13.26 11.62
N GLN A 68 -2.50 13.45 10.32
CA GLN A 68 -3.34 12.90 9.26
C GLN A 68 -3.02 11.43 9.05
N ILE A 69 -4.04 10.59 9.03
CA ILE A 69 -3.88 9.16 8.75
C ILE A 69 -4.59 8.83 7.44
N VAL A 70 -3.88 8.16 6.54
CA VAL A 70 -4.42 7.64 5.28
C VAL A 70 -4.33 6.12 5.30
N VAL A 71 -5.45 5.45 5.06
CA VAL A 71 -5.53 3.98 5.01
C VAL A 71 -5.83 3.56 3.58
N VAL A 72 -5.04 2.63 3.07
CA VAL A 72 -5.24 2.03 1.75
C VAL A 72 -5.32 0.52 1.91
N THR A 73 -6.35 -0.09 1.33
CA THR A 73 -6.45 -1.55 1.21
C THR A 73 -6.28 -1.95 -0.23
N VAL A 74 -5.60 -3.07 -0.47
CA VAL A 74 -5.45 -3.65 -1.81
C VAL A 74 -5.76 -5.14 -1.76
N PRO A 75 -6.30 -5.72 -2.84
CA PRO A 75 -6.55 -7.16 -2.90
C PRO A 75 -5.28 -7.99 -2.73
N THR A 76 -4.19 -7.54 -3.32
CA THR A 76 -2.88 -8.19 -3.25
C THR A 76 -1.78 -7.21 -3.62
N ILE A 77 -0.58 -7.43 -3.10
CA ILE A 77 0.64 -6.72 -3.50
C ILE A 77 1.55 -7.60 -4.37
N ASN A 78 1.00 -8.68 -4.92
CA ASN A 78 1.70 -9.61 -5.82
C ASN A 78 2.98 -10.20 -5.20
N GLY A 79 2.98 -10.43 -3.90
CA GLY A 79 4.12 -10.99 -3.19
C GLY A 79 5.27 -10.03 -2.94
N GLU A 80 5.12 -8.75 -3.22
CA GLU A 80 6.14 -7.75 -2.92
C GLU A 80 6.29 -7.53 -1.41
N ASP A 81 7.44 -6.98 -1.02
CA ASP A 81 7.70 -6.64 0.38
C ASP A 81 6.88 -5.42 0.79
N ILE A 82 5.94 -5.61 1.70
CA ILE A 82 5.06 -4.53 2.17
C ILE A 82 5.84 -3.41 2.88
N GLY A 83 6.95 -3.75 3.54
CA GLY A 83 7.80 -2.78 4.23
C GLY A 83 8.58 -1.87 3.28
N ILE A 84 8.79 -2.29 2.04
CA ILE A 84 9.40 -1.48 0.97
C ILE A 84 8.34 -0.75 0.18
N LEU A 85 7.26 -1.44 -0.17
CA LEU A 85 6.17 -0.89 -0.98
C LEU A 85 5.44 0.26 -0.29
N THR A 86 5.17 0.13 1.00
CA THR A 86 4.38 1.13 1.74
C THR A 86 5.04 2.52 1.77
N PRO A 87 6.33 2.66 2.14
CA PRO A 87 7.01 3.96 2.06
C PRO A 87 7.09 4.51 0.64
N LYS A 88 7.31 3.64 -0.35
CA LYS A 88 7.36 4.03 -1.75
C LYS A 88 6.01 4.60 -2.22
N TRP A 89 4.92 3.97 -1.84
CA TRP A 89 3.57 4.44 -2.13
C TRP A 89 3.31 5.79 -1.48
N ALA A 90 3.61 5.92 -0.19
CA ALA A 90 3.46 7.19 0.53
C ALA A 90 4.25 8.31 -0.14
N HIS A 91 5.47 8.03 -0.59
CA HIS A 91 6.30 8.98 -1.30
C HIS A 91 5.67 9.41 -2.63
N GLN A 92 5.18 8.47 -3.43
CA GLN A 92 4.54 8.78 -4.71
C GLN A 92 3.27 9.63 -4.54
N TRP A 93 2.52 9.41 -3.48
CA TRP A 93 1.32 10.18 -3.19
C TRP A 93 1.59 11.46 -2.39
N GLY A 94 2.84 11.71 -2.02
CA GLY A 94 3.25 12.90 -1.29
C GLY A 94 2.80 12.92 0.17
N ILE A 95 2.55 11.75 0.76
CA ILE A 95 2.10 11.64 2.14
C ILE A 95 3.31 11.56 3.05
N GLY A 96 3.39 12.48 4.03
CA GLY A 96 4.44 12.48 5.04
C GLY A 96 5.83 12.83 4.52
N GLN A 97 5.94 13.51 3.38
CA GLN A 97 7.23 13.80 2.73
C GLN A 97 7.83 15.14 3.13
N ALA A 98 7.01 16.11 3.53
CA ALA A 98 7.51 17.39 4.02
C ALA A 98 7.98 17.25 5.47
N LYS A 99 9.02 18.00 5.85
CA LYS A 99 9.58 17.98 7.22
C LYS A 99 8.53 18.28 8.30
N GLU A 100 7.53 19.08 7.95
CA GLU A 100 6.44 19.46 8.84
C GLU A 100 5.17 18.64 8.62
N ASP A 101 5.20 17.68 7.69
CA ASP A 101 4.04 16.82 7.38
C ASP A 101 3.89 15.74 8.43
N ASN A 102 2.78 15.77 9.14
CA ASN A 102 2.41 14.79 10.15
C ASN A 102 1.54 13.68 9.54
N GLY A 103 1.76 13.31 8.29
CA GLY A 103 1.02 12.25 7.62
C GLY A 103 1.50 10.85 8.00
N VAL A 104 0.54 9.94 8.18
CA VAL A 104 0.80 8.51 8.39
C VAL A 104 0.09 7.74 7.30
N PHE A 105 0.81 6.86 6.63
CA PHE A 105 0.26 6.00 5.58
C PHE A 105 0.19 4.55 6.06
N ILE A 106 -0.98 3.93 5.93
CA ILE A 106 -1.23 2.56 6.34
C ILE A 106 -1.67 1.76 5.12
N LEU A 107 -0.96 0.69 4.81
CA LEU A 107 -1.28 -0.21 3.72
C LEU A 107 -1.69 -1.58 4.27
N LEU A 108 -2.84 -2.07 3.81
CA LEU A 108 -3.34 -3.40 4.13
C LEU A 108 -3.43 -4.23 2.85
N ALA A 109 -2.69 -5.34 2.81
CA ALA A 109 -2.71 -6.30 1.71
C ALA A 109 -3.57 -7.50 2.11
N ASN A 110 -4.73 -7.64 1.47
CA ASN A 110 -5.73 -8.63 1.90
C ASN A 110 -5.28 -10.08 1.66
N LYS A 111 -4.79 -10.40 0.46
CA LYS A 111 -4.34 -11.76 0.14
C LYS A 111 -3.19 -12.21 1.03
N GLU A 112 -2.22 -11.34 1.24
CA GLU A 112 -1.04 -11.62 2.05
C GLU A 112 -1.32 -11.55 3.55
N ARG A 113 -2.46 -10.99 3.95
CA ARG A 113 -2.83 -10.78 5.36
C ARG A 113 -1.78 -9.97 6.11
N LYS A 114 -1.31 -8.92 5.49
CA LYS A 114 -0.27 -8.04 6.05
C LYS A 114 -0.76 -6.61 6.12
N ILE A 115 -0.29 -5.92 7.14
CA ILE A 115 -0.51 -4.48 7.32
C ILE A 115 0.84 -3.83 7.63
N TRP A 116 1.05 -2.62 7.09
CA TRP A 116 2.25 -1.85 7.37
C TRP A 116 1.91 -0.38 7.56
N ILE A 117 2.57 0.24 8.53
CA ILE A 117 2.38 1.65 8.87
C ILE A 117 3.68 2.39 8.55
N SER A 118 3.58 3.41 7.69
CA SER A 118 4.69 4.27 7.32
C SER A 118 4.44 5.68 7.88
N PRO A 119 5.11 6.07 8.96
CA PRO A 119 4.99 7.43 9.49
C PRO A 119 5.77 8.43 8.65
N GLY A 120 5.25 9.65 8.51
CA GLY A 120 5.98 10.76 7.90
C GLY A 120 7.06 11.32 8.81
N TYR A 121 7.91 12.18 8.26
CA TYR A 121 9.03 12.76 8.98
C TYR A 121 8.61 13.51 10.25
N GLY A 122 7.47 14.21 10.21
CA GLY A 122 7.00 15.00 11.34
C GLY A 122 6.47 14.18 12.52
N VAL A 123 6.23 12.88 12.35
CA VAL A 123 5.63 12.03 13.38
C VAL A 123 6.49 10.82 13.78
N GLU A 124 7.63 10.58 13.13
CA GLU A 124 8.49 9.44 13.43
C GLU A 124 8.86 9.35 14.91
N HIS A 125 9.17 10.48 15.53
CA HIS A 125 9.52 10.53 16.94
C HIS A 125 8.31 10.61 17.87
N LYS A 126 7.11 10.87 17.34
CA LYS A 126 5.84 10.88 18.09
C LYS A 126 5.13 9.54 18.07
N LEU A 127 5.35 8.75 17.00
CA LEU A 127 4.75 7.42 16.86
C LEU A 127 5.67 6.37 17.48
N THR A 128 5.54 6.19 18.78
CA THR A 128 6.16 5.06 19.45
C THR A 128 5.43 3.77 19.09
N ALA A 129 6.07 2.62 19.32
CA ALA A 129 5.44 1.32 19.09
C ALA A 129 4.10 1.20 19.85
N GLY A 130 4.01 1.78 21.06
CA GLY A 130 2.78 1.78 21.83
C GLY A 130 1.66 2.59 21.19
N ILE A 131 1.95 3.78 20.69
CA ILE A 131 0.98 4.66 20.01
C ILE A 131 0.53 4.00 18.70
N THR A 132 1.45 3.47 17.90
CA THR A 132 1.15 2.75 16.67
C THR A 132 0.24 1.55 16.94
N GLY A 133 0.54 0.75 17.96
CA GLY A 133 -0.29 -0.37 18.37
C GLY A 133 -1.68 0.06 18.82
N THR A 134 -1.80 1.20 19.51
CA THR A 134 -3.09 1.75 19.92
C THR A 134 -3.91 2.15 18.70
N ILE A 135 -3.34 2.82 17.72
CA ILE A 135 -4.04 3.19 16.48
C ILE A 135 -4.56 1.94 15.77
N VAL A 136 -3.73 0.91 15.62
CA VAL A 136 -4.14 -0.34 14.97
C VAL A 136 -5.28 -1.00 15.73
N ARG A 137 -5.19 -1.12 17.06
CA ARG A 137 -6.20 -1.81 17.86
C ARG A 137 -7.51 -1.05 18.00
N THR A 138 -7.44 0.28 18.18
CA THR A 138 -8.63 1.06 18.51
C THR A 138 -9.30 1.68 17.30
N VAL A 139 -8.56 1.91 16.21
CA VAL A 139 -9.07 2.61 15.03
C VAL A 139 -9.21 1.66 13.85
N ILE A 140 -8.25 0.80 13.59
CA ILE A 140 -8.17 -0.01 12.37
C ILE A 140 -8.79 -1.40 12.53
N ILE A 141 -8.35 -2.18 13.53
CA ILE A 141 -8.83 -3.56 13.71
C ILE A 141 -10.34 -3.65 13.88
N PRO A 142 -11.04 -2.75 14.63
CA PRO A 142 -12.48 -2.85 14.76
C PRO A 142 -13.26 -2.78 13.44
N GLU A 143 -12.68 -2.21 12.39
CA GLU A 143 -13.32 -2.08 11.08
C GLU A 143 -12.97 -3.24 10.14
N PHE A 144 -11.96 -3.99 10.44
CA PHE A 144 -11.48 -5.13 9.65
C PHE A 144 -11.52 -6.44 10.43
#